data_422249130adb60779da943e3b9d8e152
#
_entry.id   422249130adb60779da943e3b9d8e152
#
_cell.length_a   1.000
_cell.length_b   1.000
_cell.length_c   1.000
_cell.angle_alpha   90.00
_cell.angle_beta   90.00
_cell.angle_gamma   90.00
#
_symmetry.space_group_name_H-M   'P 1'
#
loop_
_entity.id
_entity.type
_entity.pdbx_description
1 polymer ?
#
loop_
_entity_poly.entity_id
_entity_poly.type
_entity_poly.pdbx_seq_one_letter_code
_entity_poly.pdbx_strand_id
1 'polypeptide(L)'
;MAPPPGNRAQGRAGPGLMDREEIRLRRLAGQRLIAPEDKLRAARSLCGVQAQFMSNALHALRIRCSGFDEVAAADGLVKNWTLRGTVHVFAESDLPLFIRAEGYRKNEWSAPNWWNSRPDWTLTPERQRYLSDVVLAALGEGARTREELKETCRAEGMTPEEEQSMFHPWGGGVRQLCERGFMHYAASERKEFRLTPVFEPMPEGEAKLELARRYFENYGPATIKDAAYFFGTTQAEVRRWLAALPVEAAECGGRTYYYTESGRHLGCGVPECIFLAGFDQLMLGYEKKESLFLSPGYLRGIFNLTGIVLPAVLLHGQVAGRWKRRGRKLSIELFSQAGERERAAMRESAARLWGETTAVEFA
;
A
#
# COMPACT_ATOMS: atom_id res chain seq x y z
N MET A 1 -9.68 -21.29 51.91
CA MET A 1 -9.86 -20.77 50.54
C MET A 1 -8.67 -21.27 49.71
N ALA A 2 -8.92 -22.18 48.78
CA ALA A 2 -7.88 -22.67 47.87
C ALA A 2 -7.64 -21.63 46.76
N PRO A 3 -6.40 -21.43 46.25
CA PRO A 3 -6.13 -20.52 45.15
C PRO A 3 -6.76 -21.05 43.84
N PRO A 4 -7.14 -20.14 42.90
CA PRO A 4 -7.74 -20.56 41.63
C PRO A 4 -6.70 -21.30 40.78
N PRO A 5 -7.14 -22.26 39.93
CA PRO A 5 -6.24 -23.02 39.06
C PRO A 5 -5.55 -22.12 38.05
N GLY A 6 -4.24 -22.19 38.03
CA GLY A 6 -3.39 -21.48 37.11
C GLY A 6 -3.73 -21.85 35.65
N ASN A 7 -3.83 -20.82 34.85
CA ASN A 7 -4.02 -20.89 33.37
C ASN A 7 -2.80 -21.64 32.79
N ARG A 8 -2.99 -22.93 32.46
CA ARG A 8 -1.97 -23.71 31.73
C ARG A 8 -1.79 -23.09 30.38
N ALA A 9 -0.62 -22.47 30.14
CA ALA A 9 -0.19 -22.14 28.80
C ALA A 9 -0.31 -23.40 27.93
N GLN A 10 -1.24 -23.39 26.98
CA GLN A 10 -1.34 -24.42 25.96
C GLN A 10 0.00 -24.43 25.22
N GLY A 11 0.76 -25.51 25.33
CA GLY A 11 2.03 -25.69 24.64
C GLY A 11 1.79 -25.49 23.15
N ARG A 12 2.43 -24.47 22.57
CA ARG A 12 2.43 -24.26 21.10
C ARG A 12 3.03 -25.53 20.50
N ALA A 13 2.26 -26.24 19.67
CA ALA A 13 2.80 -27.27 18.80
C ALA A 13 3.95 -26.67 17.99
N GLY A 14 4.99 -27.46 17.73
CA GLY A 14 6.10 -27.01 16.88
C GLY A 14 5.59 -26.54 15.51
N PRO A 15 6.39 -25.74 14.77
CA PRO A 15 5.95 -25.24 13.47
C PRO A 15 5.58 -26.39 12.54
N GLY A 16 4.40 -26.31 11.88
CA GLY A 16 3.97 -27.23 10.85
C GLY A 16 4.91 -27.19 9.63
N LEU A 17 4.85 -28.21 8.79
CA LEU A 17 5.53 -28.17 7.49
C LEU A 17 4.57 -27.61 6.44
N MET A 18 5.08 -26.74 5.56
CA MET A 18 4.33 -26.15 4.44
C MET A 18 5.23 -26.12 3.21
N ASP A 19 4.69 -26.41 2.03
CA ASP A 19 5.45 -26.29 0.80
C ASP A 19 5.33 -24.88 0.17
N ARG A 20 6.16 -24.63 -0.84
CA ARG A 20 6.18 -23.32 -1.53
C ARG A 20 4.89 -23.01 -2.28
N GLU A 21 4.21 -24.02 -2.79
CA GLU A 21 2.99 -23.86 -3.57
C GLU A 21 1.83 -23.47 -2.65
N GLU A 22 1.71 -24.11 -1.52
CA GLU A 22 0.75 -23.73 -0.48
C GLU A 22 0.98 -22.31 0.04
N ILE A 23 2.24 -21.94 0.29
CA ILE A 23 2.56 -20.56 0.70
C ILE A 23 2.10 -19.56 -0.38
N ARG A 24 2.37 -19.81 -1.66
CA ARG A 24 1.92 -18.94 -2.75
C ARG A 24 0.40 -18.85 -2.82
N LEU A 25 -0.30 -19.98 -2.73
CA LEU A 25 -1.75 -20.04 -2.75
C LEU A 25 -2.36 -19.21 -1.60
N ARG A 26 -1.87 -19.39 -0.37
CA ARG A 26 -2.30 -18.63 0.80
C ARG A 26 -2.06 -17.13 0.64
N ARG A 27 -0.90 -16.71 0.10
CA ARG A 27 -0.58 -15.31 -0.19
C ARG A 27 -1.50 -14.70 -1.25
N LEU A 28 -1.81 -15.42 -2.32
CA LEU A 28 -2.74 -14.96 -3.36
C LEU A 28 -4.16 -14.81 -2.81
N ALA A 29 -4.61 -15.74 -1.99
CA ALA A 29 -5.92 -15.68 -1.33
C ALA A 29 -5.98 -14.54 -0.29
N GLY A 30 -4.97 -14.43 0.57
CA GLY A 30 -4.86 -13.37 1.57
C GLY A 30 -4.87 -11.98 0.96
N GLN A 31 -4.18 -11.80 -0.17
CA GLN A 31 -4.19 -10.54 -0.92
C GLN A 31 -5.37 -10.38 -1.89
N ARG A 32 -6.41 -11.19 -1.80
CA ARG A 32 -7.65 -11.10 -2.57
C ARG A 32 -7.50 -11.29 -4.09
N LEU A 33 -6.42 -11.88 -4.55
CA LEU A 33 -6.22 -12.13 -5.98
C LEU A 33 -7.00 -13.35 -6.49
N ILE A 34 -7.34 -14.29 -5.61
CA ILE A 34 -8.12 -15.50 -5.90
C ILE A 34 -9.37 -15.66 -5.02
N ALA A 35 -9.55 -14.79 -4.04
CA ALA A 35 -10.72 -14.69 -3.18
C ALA A 35 -11.13 -13.21 -3.05
N PRO A 36 -11.68 -12.59 -4.12
CA PRO A 36 -11.98 -11.17 -4.16
C PRO A 36 -13.06 -10.78 -3.15
N GLU A 37 -12.99 -9.55 -2.67
CA GLU A 37 -13.94 -8.94 -1.72
C GLU A 37 -14.45 -7.59 -2.25
N ASP A 38 -15.15 -6.81 -1.41
CA ASP A 38 -15.44 -5.42 -1.73
C ASP A 38 -14.18 -4.54 -1.68
N LYS A 39 -14.24 -3.39 -2.34
CA LYS A 39 -13.13 -2.44 -2.50
C LYS A 39 -12.50 -1.99 -1.17
N LEU A 40 -13.33 -1.63 -0.19
CA LEU A 40 -12.84 -1.09 1.08
C LEU A 40 -12.21 -2.20 1.93
N ARG A 41 -12.78 -3.39 1.93
CA ARG A 41 -12.18 -4.55 2.59
C ARG A 41 -10.87 -4.95 1.92
N ALA A 42 -10.80 -4.93 0.59
CA ALA A 42 -9.54 -5.18 -0.14
C ALA A 42 -8.47 -4.16 0.25
N ALA A 43 -8.78 -2.85 0.27
CA ALA A 43 -7.87 -1.81 0.69
C ALA A 43 -7.38 -2.00 2.14
N ARG A 44 -8.27 -2.37 3.07
CA ARG A 44 -7.94 -2.65 4.48
C ARG A 44 -7.06 -3.88 4.63
N SER A 45 -7.36 -4.95 3.91
CA SER A 45 -6.58 -6.20 3.91
C SER A 45 -5.15 -5.99 3.42
N LEU A 46 -4.96 -5.07 2.46
CA LEU A 46 -3.66 -4.75 1.91
C LEU A 46 -2.86 -3.73 2.75
N CYS A 47 -3.37 -3.28 3.90
CA CYS A 47 -2.79 -2.18 4.69
C CYS A 47 -2.58 -0.93 3.82
N GLY A 48 -3.55 -0.63 2.97
CA GLY A 48 -3.46 0.39 1.94
C GLY A 48 -2.72 -0.07 0.68
N VAL A 49 -2.93 0.64 -0.41
CA VAL A 49 -2.33 0.37 -1.73
C VAL A 49 -1.44 1.54 -2.11
N GLN A 50 -0.18 1.29 -2.47
CA GLN A 50 0.73 2.36 -2.87
C GLN A 50 0.20 3.10 -4.11
N ALA A 51 0.05 4.42 -4.00
CA ALA A 51 -0.69 5.28 -4.92
C ALA A 51 0.14 6.45 -5.45
N GLN A 52 1.41 6.22 -5.74
CA GLN A 52 2.23 7.21 -6.46
C GLN A 52 1.59 7.58 -7.80
N PHE A 53 0.97 6.61 -8.45
CA PHE A 53 0.08 6.77 -9.60
C PHE A 53 -1.27 6.18 -9.21
N MET A 54 -2.33 7.00 -9.26
CA MET A 54 -3.66 6.59 -8.80
C MET A 54 -4.24 5.48 -9.67
N SER A 55 -4.02 5.52 -10.99
CA SER A 55 -4.41 4.48 -11.94
C SER A 55 -3.86 3.10 -11.57
N ASN A 56 -2.63 3.01 -11.07
CA ASN A 56 -2.06 1.75 -10.59
C ASN A 56 -2.79 1.26 -9.32
N ALA A 57 -3.08 2.17 -8.38
CA ALA A 57 -3.79 1.80 -7.15
C ALA A 57 -5.22 1.32 -7.43
N LEU A 58 -5.93 2.02 -8.33
CA LEU A 58 -7.28 1.60 -8.75
C LEU A 58 -7.25 0.26 -9.49
N HIS A 59 -6.27 0.02 -10.37
CA HIS A 59 -6.12 -1.27 -11.02
C HIS A 59 -5.80 -2.38 -10.01
N ALA A 60 -4.92 -2.13 -9.02
CA ALA A 60 -4.63 -3.09 -7.96
C ALA A 60 -5.87 -3.46 -7.13
N LEU A 61 -6.76 -2.51 -6.86
CA LEU A 61 -8.06 -2.77 -6.21
C LEU A 61 -9.01 -3.50 -7.15
N ARG A 62 -9.11 -3.09 -8.41
CA ARG A 62 -9.99 -3.71 -9.42
C ARG A 62 -9.78 -5.21 -9.54
N ILE A 63 -8.54 -5.67 -9.64
CA ILE A 63 -8.22 -7.10 -9.78
C ILE A 63 -8.45 -7.92 -8.49
N ARG A 64 -8.82 -7.25 -7.39
CA ARG A 64 -9.09 -7.84 -6.07
C ARG A 64 -10.55 -7.71 -5.62
N CYS A 65 -11.37 -7.08 -6.46
CA CYS A 65 -12.76 -6.83 -6.11
C CYS A 65 -13.71 -7.62 -6.99
N SER A 66 -14.76 -8.14 -6.38
CA SER A 66 -15.95 -8.59 -7.08
C SER A 66 -16.84 -7.38 -7.37
N GLY A 67 -17.13 -7.09 -8.65
CA GLY A 67 -18.02 -5.99 -9.01
C GLY A 67 -17.40 -4.60 -8.78
N PHE A 68 -16.18 -4.37 -9.26
CA PHE A 68 -15.52 -3.06 -9.17
C PHE A 68 -16.27 -2.02 -10.02
N ASP A 69 -16.79 -0.97 -9.37
CA ASP A 69 -17.44 0.16 -10.02
C ASP A 69 -16.42 1.26 -10.32
N GLU A 70 -16.19 1.54 -11.61
CA GLU A 70 -15.27 2.57 -12.07
C GLU A 70 -15.72 4.00 -11.67
N VAL A 71 -17.05 4.26 -11.61
CA VAL A 71 -17.59 5.57 -11.25
C VAL A 71 -17.38 5.85 -9.76
N ALA A 72 -17.65 4.87 -8.91
CA ALA A 72 -17.49 4.93 -7.48
C ALA A 72 -16.09 4.46 -7.01
N ALA A 73 -15.11 4.36 -7.92
CA ALA A 73 -13.79 3.78 -7.64
C ALA A 73 -13.07 4.44 -6.47
N ALA A 74 -13.25 5.75 -6.27
CA ALA A 74 -12.60 6.54 -5.23
C ALA A 74 -13.43 6.66 -3.92
N ASP A 75 -14.70 6.27 -3.93
CA ASP A 75 -15.61 6.48 -2.79
C ASP A 75 -15.16 5.69 -1.56
N GLY A 76 -15.16 6.36 -0.40
CA GLY A 76 -14.70 5.82 0.87
C GLY A 76 -13.20 5.60 0.98
N LEU A 77 -12.43 6.09 -0.01
CA LEU A 77 -10.97 6.03 -0.02
C LEU A 77 -10.36 7.41 0.23
N VAL A 78 -9.28 7.44 0.98
CA VAL A 78 -8.40 8.61 1.12
C VAL A 78 -7.01 8.28 0.61
N LYS A 79 -6.28 9.30 0.15
CA LYS A 79 -4.91 9.18 -0.32
C LYS A 79 -4.02 10.05 0.56
N ASN A 80 -3.04 9.43 1.24
CA ASN A 80 -2.16 10.19 2.13
C ASN A 80 -0.77 9.52 2.25
N TRP A 81 0.15 10.24 2.87
CA TRP A 81 1.46 9.72 3.27
C TRP A 81 1.30 8.74 4.43
N THR A 82 1.84 7.53 4.28
CA THR A 82 1.71 6.45 5.26
C THR A 82 2.99 5.62 5.37
N LEU A 83 2.88 4.30 5.24
CA LEU A 83 3.99 3.36 5.38
C LEU A 83 5.20 3.72 4.50
N ARG A 84 6.39 3.55 5.03
CA ARG A 84 7.67 3.80 4.34
C ARG A 84 7.84 5.23 3.81
N GLY A 85 7.04 6.20 4.28
CA GLY A 85 7.06 7.56 3.78
C GLY A 85 6.63 7.69 2.31
N THR A 86 5.79 6.77 1.83
CA THR A 86 5.17 6.81 0.49
C THR A 86 3.67 7.07 0.58
N VAL A 87 3.09 7.52 -0.54
CA VAL A 87 1.66 7.81 -0.62
C VAL A 87 0.88 6.52 -0.86
N HIS A 88 -0.15 6.28 -0.06
CA HIS A 88 -1.06 5.15 -0.22
C HIS A 88 -2.51 5.62 -0.33
N VAL A 89 -3.32 4.81 -0.98
CA VAL A 89 -4.78 4.85 -0.92
C VAL A 89 -5.23 3.78 0.07
N PHE A 90 -6.11 4.16 0.98
CA PHE A 90 -6.67 3.29 2.03
C PHE A 90 -8.10 3.70 2.37
N ALA A 91 -8.85 2.85 3.05
CA ALA A 91 -10.20 3.17 3.48
C ALA A 91 -10.19 4.36 4.47
N GLU A 92 -11.11 5.30 4.33
CA GLU A 92 -11.23 6.46 5.23
C GLU A 92 -11.34 6.04 6.70
N SER A 93 -12.04 4.95 6.98
CA SER A 93 -12.13 4.35 8.32
C SER A 93 -10.79 3.92 8.93
N ASP A 94 -9.71 3.85 8.14
CA ASP A 94 -8.36 3.50 8.60
C ASP A 94 -7.48 4.74 8.87
N LEU A 95 -8.01 5.96 8.78
CA LEU A 95 -7.32 7.18 9.21
C LEU A 95 -6.66 7.04 10.59
N PRO A 96 -7.34 6.47 11.62
CA PRO A 96 -6.74 6.24 12.93
C PRO A 96 -5.47 5.39 12.94
N LEU A 97 -5.32 4.49 11.97
CA LEU A 97 -4.14 3.60 11.87
C LEU A 97 -2.94 4.28 11.22
N PHE A 98 -3.18 5.21 10.29
CA PHE A 98 -2.11 5.78 9.47
C PHE A 98 -1.67 7.16 9.91
N ILE A 99 -2.54 7.92 10.60
CA ILE A 99 -2.22 9.23 11.17
C ILE A 99 -1.79 9.04 12.62
N ARG A 100 -0.54 9.38 12.93
CA ARG A 100 0.03 9.18 14.26
C ARG A 100 -0.65 10.05 15.30
N ALA A 101 -1.09 9.45 16.40
CA ALA A 101 -1.73 10.17 17.51
C ALA A 101 -0.82 11.28 18.08
N GLU A 102 0.48 11.00 18.21
CA GLU A 102 1.48 11.92 18.76
C GLU A 102 1.66 13.19 17.92
N GLY A 103 1.34 13.13 16.61
CA GLY A 103 1.42 14.25 15.67
C GLY A 103 0.05 14.80 15.24
N TYR A 104 -1.05 14.13 15.62
CA TYR A 104 -2.38 14.47 15.14
C TYR A 104 -2.78 15.90 15.51
N ARG A 105 -3.03 16.72 14.49
CA ARG A 105 -3.45 18.13 14.58
C ARG A 105 -2.68 19.00 15.58
N LYS A 106 -1.42 18.66 15.88
CA LYS A 106 -0.57 19.49 16.72
C LYS A 106 -0.03 20.69 15.93
N ASN A 107 -0.22 21.88 16.47
CA ASN A 107 0.28 23.14 15.88
C ASN A 107 1.71 23.50 16.36
N GLU A 108 2.50 22.52 16.74
CA GLU A 108 3.88 22.73 17.18
C GLU A 108 4.82 22.79 15.96
N TRP A 109 4.71 23.87 15.19
CA TRP A 109 5.53 24.07 13.97
C TRP A 109 7.01 24.30 14.26
N SER A 110 7.33 24.73 15.50
CA SER A 110 8.71 24.86 15.96
C SER A 110 9.37 23.53 16.31
N ALA A 111 8.59 22.44 16.45
CA ALA A 111 9.18 21.13 16.73
C ALA A 111 10.08 20.68 15.57
N PRO A 112 11.32 20.25 15.84
CA PRO A 112 12.21 19.75 14.80
C PRO A 112 11.58 18.58 14.05
N ASN A 113 11.52 18.68 12.75
CA ASN A 113 11.22 17.56 11.87
C ASN A 113 12.16 17.60 10.67
N TRP A 114 12.17 16.53 9.89
CA TRP A 114 13.09 16.41 8.78
C TRP A 114 12.97 17.58 7.76
N TRP A 115 11.77 18.08 7.50
CA TRP A 115 11.55 19.18 6.57
C TRP A 115 12.12 20.50 7.11
N ASN A 116 11.83 20.83 8.37
CA ASN A 116 12.28 22.07 9.00
C ASN A 116 13.80 22.10 9.23
N SER A 117 14.46 20.94 9.29
CA SER A 117 15.92 20.84 9.46
C SER A 117 16.70 20.93 8.14
N ARG A 118 16.05 21.03 7.01
CA ARG A 118 16.72 21.15 5.71
C ARG A 118 17.39 22.52 5.56
N PRO A 119 18.57 22.60 4.92
CA PRO A 119 19.26 23.89 4.69
C PRO A 119 18.47 24.86 3.81
N ASP A 120 17.61 24.35 2.93
CA ASP A 120 16.77 25.10 2.01
C ASP A 120 15.37 25.43 2.57
N TRP A 121 15.12 25.15 3.85
CA TRP A 121 13.88 25.50 4.53
C TRP A 121 13.91 26.98 4.94
N THR A 122 12.93 27.75 4.48
CA THR A 122 12.90 29.23 4.65
C THR A 122 11.77 29.72 5.56
N LEU A 123 10.81 28.83 5.91
CA LEU A 123 9.68 29.24 6.74
C LEU A 123 10.04 29.30 8.22
N THR A 124 9.79 30.47 8.85
CA THR A 124 9.75 30.51 10.32
C THR A 124 8.50 29.78 10.86
N PRO A 125 8.49 29.37 12.13
CA PRO A 125 7.32 28.71 12.71
C PRO A 125 6.02 29.54 12.61
N GLU A 126 6.13 30.86 12.80
CA GLU A 126 4.99 31.80 12.71
C GLU A 126 4.48 31.88 11.26
N ARG A 127 5.40 31.99 10.31
CA ARG A 127 5.06 32.07 8.89
C ARG A 127 4.47 30.77 8.37
N GLN A 128 5.03 29.63 8.81
CA GLN A 128 4.48 28.32 8.50
C GLN A 128 3.05 28.14 9.04
N ARG A 129 2.78 28.61 10.28
CA ARG A 129 1.45 28.57 10.87
C ARG A 129 0.48 29.40 10.03
N TYR A 130 0.84 30.65 9.74
CA TYR A 130 0.02 31.55 8.93
C TYR A 130 -0.36 30.95 7.57
N LEU A 131 0.63 30.47 6.79
CA LEU A 131 0.37 29.86 5.48
C LEU A 131 -0.41 28.54 5.59
N SER A 132 -0.22 27.80 6.68
CA SER A 132 -1.04 26.60 6.95
C SER A 132 -2.49 26.97 7.20
N ASP A 133 -2.77 28.00 7.97
CA ASP A 133 -4.14 28.48 8.24
C ASP A 133 -4.81 28.99 6.96
N VAL A 134 -4.07 29.68 6.08
CA VAL A 134 -4.54 30.09 4.75
C VAL A 134 -4.94 28.87 3.90
N VAL A 135 -4.09 27.84 3.84
CA VAL A 135 -4.38 26.61 3.10
C VAL A 135 -5.61 25.91 3.66
N LEU A 136 -5.72 25.78 4.98
CA LEU A 136 -6.85 25.10 5.61
C LEU A 136 -8.16 25.88 5.45
N ALA A 137 -8.13 27.20 5.50
CA ALA A 137 -9.28 28.06 5.22
C ALA A 137 -9.79 27.87 3.79
N ALA A 138 -8.89 27.89 2.80
CA ALA A 138 -9.24 27.64 1.40
C ALA A 138 -9.85 26.25 1.18
N LEU A 139 -9.36 25.22 1.88
CA LEU A 139 -9.92 23.87 1.83
C LEU A 139 -11.27 23.76 2.57
N GLY A 140 -11.57 24.67 3.50
CA GLY A 140 -12.88 24.79 4.14
C GLY A 140 -13.99 25.14 3.17
N GLU A 141 -13.67 25.85 2.10
CA GLU A 141 -14.59 26.21 1.01
C GLU A 141 -14.79 25.08 -0.03
N GLY A 142 -13.96 24.04 0.02
CA GLY A 142 -14.00 22.88 -0.87
C GLY A 142 -12.63 22.38 -1.30
N ALA A 143 -12.62 21.34 -2.14
CA ALA A 143 -11.39 20.77 -2.66
C ALA A 143 -10.61 21.80 -3.51
N ARG A 144 -9.27 21.77 -3.39
CA ARG A 144 -8.36 22.64 -4.15
C ARG A 144 -7.20 21.82 -4.71
N THR A 145 -6.79 22.18 -5.90
CA THR A 145 -5.54 21.69 -6.49
C THR A 145 -4.33 22.33 -5.80
N ARG A 146 -3.16 21.76 -6.01
CA ARG A 146 -1.91 22.33 -5.49
C ARG A 146 -1.64 23.73 -6.02
N GLU A 147 -1.95 23.98 -7.29
CA GLU A 147 -1.72 25.30 -7.92
C GLU A 147 -2.70 26.36 -7.37
N GLU A 148 -3.99 26.02 -7.20
CA GLU A 148 -4.97 26.92 -6.55
C GLU A 148 -4.54 27.29 -5.12
N LEU A 149 -4.03 26.34 -4.33
CA LEU A 149 -3.51 26.62 -3.00
C LEU A 149 -2.27 27.53 -3.03
N LYS A 150 -1.38 27.37 -4.02
CA LYS A 150 -0.25 28.29 -4.20
C LYS A 150 -0.72 29.71 -4.54
N GLU A 151 -1.67 29.84 -5.46
CA GLU A 151 -2.24 31.13 -5.83
C GLU A 151 -2.88 31.82 -4.64
N THR A 152 -3.65 31.09 -3.82
CA THR A 152 -4.22 31.61 -2.58
C THR A 152 -3.12 32.10 -1.62
N CYS A 153 -2.08 31.30 -1.39
CA CYS A 153 -0.98 31.71 -0.51
C CYS A 153 -0.17 32.88 -1.07
N ARG A 154 0.00 32.99 -2.39
CA ARG A 154 0.65 34.14 -3.04
C ARG A 154 -0.16 35.42 -2.85
N ALA A 155 -1.47 35.35 -2.96
CA ALA A 155 -2.36 36.48 -2.69
C ALA A 155 -2.24 36.98 -1.23
N GLU A 156 -1.90 36.08 -0.29
CA GLU A 156 -1.61 36.36 1.11
C GLU A 156 -0.12 36.67 1.39
N GLY A 157 0.63 37.04 0.34
CA GLY A 157 2.00 37.50 0.45
C GLY A 157 3.07 36.42 0.65
N MET A 158 2.83 35.19 0.19
CA MET A 158 3.85 34.14 0.18
C MET A 158 4.96 34.49 -0.83
N THR A 159 6.22 34.50 -0.37
CA THR A 159 7.36 34.74 -1.24
C THR A 159 7.75 33.50 -2.06
N PRO A 160 8.51 33.63 -3.17
CA PRO A 160 9.00 32.48 -3.95
C PRO A 160 9.83 31.50 -3.12
N GLU A 161 10.61 31.98 -2.16
CA GLU A 161 11.43 31.14 -1.26
C GLU A 161 10.54 30.37 -0.27
N GLU A 162 9.52 31.03 0.28
CA GLU A 162 8.52 30.38 1.15
C GLU A 162 7.73 29.34 0.38
N GLU A 163 7.38 29.59 -0.89
CA GLU A 163 6.69 28.62 -1.75
C GLU A 163 7.50 27.34 -1.93
N GLN A 164 8.83 27.45 -2.10
CA GLN A 164 9.70 26.27 -2.20
C GLN A 164 9.63 25.40 -0.94
N SER A 165 9.53 26.00 0.24
CA SER A 165 9.39 25.28 1.51
C SER A 165 7.97 24.75 1.72
N MET A 166 6.94 25.59 1.52
CA MET A 166 5.54 25.20 1.74
C MET A 166 5.08 24.15 0.74
N PHE A 167 5.44 24.34 -0.54
CA PHE A 167 5.02 23.49 -1.66
C PHE A 167 6.20 22.75 -2.31
N HIS A 168 7.10 22.22 -1.52
CA HIS A 168 8.22 21.43 -2.04
C HIS A 168 7.70 20.20 -2.84
N PRO A 169 8.26 19.86 -4.03
CA PRO A 169 7.77 18.76 -4.88
C PRO A 169 7.62 17.41 -4.17
N TRP A 170 8.48 17.13 -3.21
CA TRP A 170 8.51 15.89 -2.44
C TRP A 170 7.84 16.00 -1.06
N GLY A 171 7.22 17.14 -0.74
CA GLY A 171 6.53 17.27 0.55
C GLY A 171 6.37 18.70 1.04
N GLY A 172 7.32 19.21 1.83
CA GLY A 172 7.25 20.54 2.43
C GLY A 172 6.13 20.70 3.48
N GLY A 173 5.66 21.95 3.68
CA GLY A 173 4.60 22.27 4.62
C GLY A 173 3.29 21.53 4.32
N VAL A 174 2.94 21.39 3.04
CA VAL A 174 1.77 20.64 2.58
C VAL A 174 1.81 19.18 3.05
N ARG A 175 2.95 18.52 2.95
CA ARG A 175 3.10 17.15 3.46
C ARG A 175 2.95 17.08 4.97
N GLN A 176 3.47 18.04 5.71
CA GLN A 176 3.31 18.10 7.16
C GLN A 176 1.84 18.23 7.55
N LEU A 177 1.05 19.04 6.82
CA LEU A 177 -0.39 19.14 7.03
C LEU A 177 -1.09 17.78 6.80
N CYS A 178 -0.68 17.04 5.77
CA CYS A 178 -1.18 15.70 5.50
C CYS A 178 -0.80 14.69 6.60
N GLU A 179 0.48 14.63 6.99
CA GLU A 179 0.98 13.73 8.02
C GLU A 179 0.39 14.00 9.41
N ARG A 180 0.02 15.26 9.68
CA ARG A 180 -0.67 15.69 10.91
C ARG A 180 -2.20 15.51 10.87
N GLY A 181 -2.74 15.02 9.76
CA GLY A 181 -4.17 14.74 9.61
C GLY A 181 -5.07 15.97 9.49
N PHE A 182 -4.52 17.13 9.10
CA PHE A 182 -5.33 18.31 8.79
C PHE A 182 -6.02 18.17 7.44
N MET A 183 -5.29 17.65 6.46
CA MET A 183 -5.78 17.46 5.10
C MET A 183 -5.24 16.16 4.50
N HIS A 184 -5.82 15.74 3.39
CA HIS A 184 -5.41 14.58 2.61
C HIS A 184 -5.57 14.86 1.11
N TYR A 185 -4.95 14.06 0.26
CA TYR A 185 -5.22 14.07 -1.18
C TYR A 185 -6.57 13.42 -1.46
N ALA A 186 -7.34 13.96 -2.37
CA ALA A 186 -8.44 13.23 -2.97
C ALA A 186 -7.91 11.95 -3.66
N ALA A 187 -8.66 10.86 -3.59
CA ALA A 187 -8.32 9.61 -4.25
C ALA A 187 -8.61 9.68 -5.76
N SER A 188 -7.99 10.63 -6.45
CA SER A 188 -8.16 10.91 -7.88
C SER A 188 -6.81 11.08 -8.56
N GLU A 189 -6.79 11.10 -9.90
CA GLU A 189 -5.61 11.48 -10.68
C GLU A 189 -5.29 12.99 -10.60
N ARG A 190 -6.30 13.83 -10.35
CA ARG A 190 -6.10 15.25 -10.04
C ARG A 190 -5.44 15.36 -8.68
N LYS A 191 -4.37 16.12 -8.58
CA LYS A 191 -3.64 16.36 -7.32
C LYS A 191 -4.40 17.39 -6.47
N GLU A 192 -5.63 17.06 -6.08
CA GLU A 192 -6.49 17.87 -5.23
C GLU A 192 -6.33 17.46 -3.77
N PHE A 193 -6.53 18.43 -2.90
CA PHE A 193 -6.55 18.26 -1.45
C PHE A 193 -7.94 18.53 -0.91
N ARG A 194 -8.24 17.92 0.22
CA ARG A 194 -9.46 18.11 1.02
C ARG A 194 -9.11 18.17 2.50
N LEU A 195 -9.95 18.82 3.29
CA LEU A 195 -9.86 18.71 4.74
C LEU A 195 -10.09 17.25 5.16
N THR A 196 -9.28 16.79 6.09
CA THR A 196 -9.51 15.47 6.70
C THR A 196 -10.64 15.60 7.74
N PRO A 197 -11.65 14.72 7.72
CA PRO A 197 -12.64 14.65 8.80
C PRO A 197 -11.97 14.52 10.16
N VAL A 198 -12.64 14.96 11.21
CA VAL A 198 -12.19 14.73 12.58
C VAL A 198 -12.37 13.24 12.92
N PHE A 199 -11.36 12.61 13.47
CA PHE A 199 -11.39 11.23 13.91
C PHE A 199 -10.59 11.08 15.21
N GLU A 200 -10.80 9.99 15.91
CA GLU A 200 -9.99 9.65 17.10
C GLU A 200 -8.75 8.86 16.65
N PRO A 201 -7.53 9.41 16.77
CA PRO A 201 -6.32 8.73 16.34
C PRO A 201 -5.96 7.60 17.30
N MET A 202 -5.47 6.49 16.75
CA MET A 202 -4.98 5.37 17.54
C MET A 202 -3.54 5.64 18.04
N PRO A 203 -3.20 5.26 19.29
CA PRO A 203 -1.83 5.33 19.77
C PRO A 203 -0.86 4.56 18.87
N GLU A 204 0.35 5.11 18.64
CA GLU A 204 1.29 4.56 17.63
C GLU A 204 1.61 3.07 17.84
N GLY A 205 1.75 2.65 19.10
CA GLY A 205 2.03 1.23 19.43
C GLY A 205 0.89 0.29 19.04
N GLU A 206 -0.35 0.70 19.31
CA GLU A 206 -1.55 -0.05 18.97
C GLU A 206 -1.77 -0.09 17.45
N ALA A 207 -1.59 1.04 16.77
CA ALA A 207 -1.71 1.13 15.32
C ALA A 207 -0.68 0.23 14.61
N LYS A 208 0.56 0.20 15.08
CA LYS A 208 1.61 -0.70 14.56
C LYS A 208 1.25 -2.16 14.77
N LEU A 209 0.72 -2.52 15.93
CA LEU A 209 0.33 -3.90 16.24
C LEU A 209 -0.88 -4.34 15.39
N GLU A 210 -1.87 -3.47 15.19
CA GLU A 210 -3.01 -3.75 14.31
C GLU A 210 -2.59 -3.90 12.85
N LEU A 211 -1.70 -3.05 12.35
CA LEU A 211 -1.14 -3.19 11.00
C LEU A 211 -0.33 -4.49 10.86
N ALA A 212 0.45 -4.87 11.87
CA ALA A 212 1.17 -6.15 11.89
C ALA A 212 0.20 -7.34 11.90
N ARG A 213 -0.88 -7.29 12.68
CA ARG A 213 -1.94 -8.30 12.68
C ARG A 213 -2.54 -8.48 11.28
N ARG A 214 -2.92 -7.36 10.63
CA ARG A 214 -3.45 -7.39 9.24
C ARG A 214 -2.42 -7.94 8.25
N TYR A 215 -1.15 -7.62 8.44
CA TYR A 215 -0.10 -8.13 7.57
C TYR A 215 -0.01 -9.65 7.68
N PHE A 216 0.13 -10.23 8.86
CA PHE A 216 0.24 -11.69 9.01
C PHE A 216 -1.06 -12.43 8.66
N GLU A 217 -2.22 -11.77 8.74
CA GLU A 217 -3.50 -12.32 8.27
C GLU A 217 -3.59 -12.34 6.74
N ASN A 218 -3.13 -11.29 6.05
CA ASN A 218 -3.41 -11.10 4.62
C ASN A 218 -2.18 -11.27 3.71
N TYR A 219 -0.98 -11.11 4.23
CA TYR A 219 0.29 -11.38 3.52
C TYR A 219 0.93 -12.69 3.98
N GLY A 220 0.46 -13.25 5.09
CA GLY A 220 0.92 -14.54 5.57
C GLY A 220 0.61 -15.70 4.58
N PRO A 221 1.45 -16.74 4.62
CA PRO A 221 2.66 -16.98 5.41
C PRO A 221 3.83 -16.09 5.01
N ALA A 222 4.41 -15.35 5.97
CA ALA A 222 5.48 -14.39 5.73
C ALA A 222 6.62 -14.54 6.75
N THR A 223 7.85 -14.30 6.32
CA THR A 223 9.00 -14.31 7.22
C THR A 223 9.13 -13.00 8.00
N ILE A 224 9.90 -13.00 9.08
CA ILE A 224 10.26 -11.77 9.80
C ILE A 224 10.94 -10.76 8.87
N LYS A 225 11.74 -11.23 7.92
CA LYS A 225 12.43 -10.41 6.93
C LYS A 225 11.45 -9.75 5.96
N ASP A 226 10.42 -10.49 5.50
CA ASP A 226 9.35 -9.95 4.67
C ASP A 226 8.61 -8.81 5.39
N ALA A 227 8.20 -9.03 6.64
CA ALA A 227 7.49 -8.02 7.42
C ALA A 227 8.38 -6.79 7.70
N ALA A 228 9.64 -6.99 8.06
CA ALA A 228 10.58 -5.89 8.27
C ALA A 228 10.76 -5.05 6.99
N TYR A 229 10.85 -5.69 5.83
CA TYR A 229 10.91 -5.03 4.53
C TYR A 229 9.62 -4.24 4.22
N PHE A 230 8.46 -4.87 4.41
CA PHE A 230 7.16 -4.24 4.14
C PHE A 230 6.93 -2.99 4.98
N PHE A 231 7.22 -3.05 6.28
CA PHE A 231 7.00 -1.94 7.20
C PHE A 231 8.16 -0.91 7.21
N GLY A 232 9.32 -1.23 6.62
CA GLY A 232 10.52 -0.40 6.72
C GLY A 232 11.03 -0.32 8.17
N THR A 233 10.97 -1.43 8.91
CA THR A 233 11.35 -1.51 10.33
C THR A 233 12.41 -2.57 10.58
N THR A 234 12.81 -2.74 11.84
CA THR A 234 13.80 -3.75 12.23
C THR A 234 13.15 -5.12 12.46
N GLN A 235 13.92 -6.19 12.25
CA GLN A 235 13.45 -7.54 12.59
C GLN A 235 13.19 -7.71 14.10
N ALA A 236 13.87 -6.94 14.96
CA ALA A 236 13.63 -6.96 16.40
C ALA A 236 12.23 -6.44 16.74
N GLU A 237 11.78 -5.38 16.05
CA GLU A 237 10.43 -4.86 16.20
C GLU A 237 9.37 -5.87 15.74
N VAL A 238 9.59 -6.52 14.59
CA VAL A 238 8.69 -7.57 14.10
C VAL A 238 8.58 -8.73 15.10
N ARG A 239 9.69 -9.15 15.73
CA ARG A 239 9.64 -10.20 16.78
C ARG A 239 8.80 -9.78 17.98
N ARG A 240 8.84 -8.48 18.39
CA ARG A 240 7.96 -7.98 19.46
C ARG A 240 6.48 -8.07 19.06
N TRP A 241 6.13 -7.73 17.82
CA TRP A 241 4.77 -7.88 17.33
C TRP A 241 4.31 -9.34 17.32
N LEU A 242 5.16 -10.26 16.82
CA LEU A 242 4.84 -11.69 16.78
C LEU A 242 4.64 -12.28 18.18
N ALA A 243 5.35 -11.78 19.20
CA ALA A 243 5.15 -12.20 20.58
C ALA A 243 3.77 -11.79 21.14
N ALA A 244 3.21 -10.69 20.63
CA ALA A 244 1.92 -10.14 21.07
C ALA A 244 0.72 -10.60 20.20
N LEU A 245 0.97 -11.25 19.04
CA LEU A 245 -0.08 -11.64 18.11
C LEU A 245 -0.36 -13.14 18.16
N PRO A 246 -1.62 -13.57 17.97
CA PRO A 246 -2.01 -14.98 17.87
C PRO A 246 -1.69 -15.51 16.46
N VAL A 247 -0.42 -15.69 16.15
CA VAL A 247 0.05 -16.20 14.86
C VAL A 247 0.51 -17.65 14.98
N GLU A 248 0.30 -18.39 13.89
CA GLU A 248 0.86 -19.72 13.67
C GLU A 248 2.20 -19.63 12.96
N ALA A 249 2.98 -20.72 13.02
CA ALA A 249 4.26 -20.83 12.35
C ALA A 249 4.34 -22.11 11.52
N ALA A 250 4.98 -22.04 10.34
CA ALA A 250 5.29 -23.19 9.51
C ALA A 250 6.72 -23.09 8.96
N GLU A 251 7.34 -24.25 8.74
CA GLU A 251 8.67 -24.34 8.14
C GLU A 251 8.56 -24.65 6.64
N CYS A 252 9.34 -23.95 5.84
CA CYS A 252 9.51 -24.24 4.42
C CYS A 252 10.93 -23.89 3.97
N GLY A 253 11.66 -24.87 3.43
CA GLY A 253 13.00 -24.65 2.91
C GLY A 253 13.99 -24.06 3.92
N GLY A 254 13.94 -24.50 5.17
CA GLY A 254 14.78 -24.04 6.27
C GLY A 254 14.47 -22.61 6.77
N ARG A 255 13.26 -22.11 6.52
CA ARG A 255 12.77 -20.79 6.97
C ARG A 255 11.46 -20.92 7.67
N THR A 256 11.29 -20.14 8.73
CA THR A 256 10.03 -20.03 9.48
C THR A 256 9.15 -18.92 8.86
N TYR A 257 7.91 -19.27 8.57
CA TYR A 257 6.86 -18.41 8.07
C TYR A 257 5.77 -18.26 9.12
N TYR A 258 5.26 -17.05 9.29
CA TYR A 258 4.22 -16.70 10.25
C TYR A 258 2.94 -16.28 9.53
N TYR A 259 1.79 -16.70 10.05
CA TYR A 259 0.48 -16.41 9.46
C TYR A 259 -0.64 -16.53 10.47
N THR A 260 -1.79 -15.99 10.14
CA THR A 260 -3.05 -16.27 10.84
C THR A 260 -3.89 -17.15 9.94
N GLU A 261 -4.38 -18.27 10.44
CA GLU A 261 -5.23 -19.17 9.65
C GLU A 261 -6.57 -18.51 9.31
N SER A 262 -6.89 -18.40 8.04
CA SER A 262 -8.12 -17.77 7.56
C SER A 262 -8.99 -18.71 6.72
N GLY A 263 -8.45 -19.85 6.29
CA GLY A 263 -9.14 -20.80 5.42
C GLY A 263 -9.49 -20.26 4.01
N ARG A 264 -9.14 -19.00 3.69
CA ARG A 264 -9.52 -18.34 2.41
C ARG A 264 -8.97 -19.00 1.17
N HIS A 265 -7.88 -19.75 1.28
CA HIS A 265 -7.25 -20.49 0.19
C HIS A 265 -7.94 -21.81 -0.13
N LEU A 266 -8.80 -22.29 0.77
CA LEU A 266 -9.47 -23.60 0.62
C LEU A 266 -10.43 -23.56 -0.57
N GLY A 267 -10.26 -24.51 -1.49
CA GLY A 267 -11.09 -24.62 -2.69
C GLY A 267 -10.81 -23.58 -3.78
N CYS A 268 -9.83 -22.69 -3.59
CA CYS A 268 -9.45 -21.72 -4.61
C CYS A 268 -8.46 -22.33 -5.60
N GLY A 269 -8.67 -22.10 -6.90
CA GLY A 269 -7.69 -22.35 -7.95
C GLY A 269 -6.88 -21.09 -8.25
N VAL A 270 -5.62 -21.25 -8.64
CA VAL A 270 -4.81 -20.12 -9.15
C VAL A 270 -5.23 -19.82 -10.58
N PRO A 271 -5.68 -18.59 -10.91
CA PRO A 271 -6.00 -18.21 -12.26
C PRO A 271 -4.79 -18.38 -13.20
N GLU A 272 -5.03 -18.78 -14.44
CA GLU A 272 -3.96 -18.97 -15.43
C GLU A 272 -3.19 -17.67 -15.65
N CYS A 273 -3.88 -16.51 -15.68
CA CYS A 273 -3.24 -15.19 -15.85
C CYS A 273 -3.86 -14.13 -14.94
N ILE A 274 -2.99 -13.31 -14.31
CA ILE A 274 -3.37 -12.08 -13.59
C ILE A 274 -2.45 -10.94 -14.05
N PHE A 275 -3.04 -9.79 -14.38
CA PHE A 275 -2.32 -8.55 -14.69
C PHE A 275 -2.14 -7.70 -13.42
N LEU A 276 -0.98 -7.81 -12.76
CA LEU A 276 -0.66 -7.02 -11.57
C LEU A 276 -0.38 -5.56 -11.93
N ALA A 277 -0.80 -4.64 -11.07
CA ALA A 277 -0.53 -3.22 -11.21
C ALA A 277 0.97 -2.87 -11.10
N GLY A 278 1.35 -1.69 -11.54
CA GLY A 278 2.60 -1.09 -11.07
C GLY A 278 2.51 -0.79 -9.57
N PHE A 279 3.59 -1.02 -8.83
CA PHE A 279 3.60 -0.94 -7.36
C PHE A 279 2.60 -1.87 -6.66
N ASP A 280 2.27 -3.01 -7.29
CA ASP A 280 1.34 -3.97 -6.73
C ASP A 280 1.82 -4.53 -5.37
N GLN A 281 0.87 -4.73 -4.46
CA GLN A 281 1.16 -5.19 -3.09
C GLN A 281 1.76 -6.61 -3.07
N LEU A 282 1.47 -7.46 -4.06
CA LEU A 282 2.11 -8.77 -4.18
C LEU A 282 3.62 -8.65 -4.39
N MET A 283 4.06 -7.62 -5.12
CA MET A 283 5.48 -7.36 -5.35
C MET A 283 6.13 -6.60 -4.20
N LEU A 284 5.41 -5.71 -3.54
CA LEU A 284 5.91 -4.86 -2.45
C LEU A 284 5.80 -5.50 -1.07
N GLY A 285 4.98 -6.53 -0.93
CA GLY A 285 4.64 -7.14 0.36
C GLY A 285 5.74 -8.00 0.98
N TYR A 286 6.78 -8.33 0.21
CA TYR A 286 7.83 -9.30 0.60
C TYR A 286 9.22 -8.80 0.21
N GLU A 287 10.25 -9.35 0.85
CA GLU A 287 11.64 -9.08 0.46
C GLU A 287 11.89 -9.55 -0.99
N LYS A 288 12.16 -8.60 -1.87
CA LYS A 288 12.16 -8.80 -3.33
C LYS A 288 13.15 -9.85 -3.84
N LYS A 289 14.31 -10.01 -3.16
CA LYS A 289 15.34 -10.99 -3.55
C LYS A 289 14.96 -12.43 -3.17
N GLU A 290 14.01 -12.58 -2.26
CA GLU A 290 13.53 -13.88 -1.75
C GLU A 290 12.08 -14.15 -2.15
N SER A 291 11.59 -13.44 -3.16
CA SER A 291 10.22 -13.58 -3.66
C SER A 291 9.92 -15.00 -4.11
N LEU A 292 8.76 -15.51 -3.71
CA LEU A 292 8.24 -16.78 -4.20
C LEU A 292 7.52 -16.66 -5.56
N PHE A 293 7.29 -15.41 -6.01
CA PHE A 293 6.56 -15.10 -7.24
C PHE A 293 7.46 -14.66 -8.38
N LEU A 294 8.66 -14.15 -8.09
CA LEU A 294 9.58 -13.57 -9.07
C LEU A 294 10.93 -14.28 -9.03
N SER A 295 11.33 -14.86 -10.14
CA SER A 295 12.67 -15.46 -10.28
C SER A 295 13.76 -14.39 -10.11
N PRO A 296 14.86 -14.68 -9.40
CA PRO A 296 15.97 -13.73 -9.22
C PRO A 296 16.52 -13.17 -10.54
N GLY A 297 16.54 -13.98 -11.61
CA GLY A 297 17.00 -13.56 -12.94
C GLY A 297 16.13 -12.46 -13.58
N TYR A 298 14.86 -12.34 -13.16
CA TYR A 298 13.92 -11.36 -13.71
C TYR A 298 13.70 -10.14 -12.79
N LEU A 299 14.45 -10.07 -11.68
CA LEU A 299 14.28 -9.02 -10.68
C LEU A 299 14.32 -7.61 -11.30
N ARG A 300 15.27 -7.36 -12.19
CA ARG A 300 15.44 -6.04 -12.85
C ARG A 300 14.38 -5.75 -13.90
N GLY A 301 13.70 -6.76 -14.42
CA GLY A 301 12.55 -6.61 -15.31
C GLY A 301 11.33 -6.02 -14.62
N ILE A 302 11.21 -6.16 -13.29
CA ILE A 302 10.11 -5.65 -12.48
C ILE A 302 10.54 -4.49 -11.57
N PHE A 303 11.67 -4.63 -10.85
CA PHE A 303 12.20 -3.60 -9.94
C PHE A 303 13.34 -2.85 -10.62
N ASN A 304 13.10 -1.63 -11.09
CA ASN A 304 14.15 -0.84 -11.69
C ASN A 304 15.07 -0.17 -10.65
N LEU A 305 16.14 0.48 -11.12
CA LEU A 305 17.12 1.15 -10.27
C LEU A 305 16.60 2.44 -9.62
N THR A 306 15.57 3.06 -10.19
CA THR A 306 14.97 4.31 -9.70
C THR A 306 13.84 4.09 -8.69
N GLY A 307 13.64 2.83 -8.24
CA GLY A 307 12.60 2.49 -7.27
C GLY A 307 11.20 2.28 -7.85
N ILE A 308 11.07 2.28 -9.19
CA ILE A 308 9.79 1.96 -9.84
C ILE A 308 9.59 0.45 -9.84
N VAL A 309 8.37 0.02 -9.51
CA VAL A 309 7.91 -1.37 -9.66
C VAL A 309 6.96 -1.41 -10.84
N LEU A 310 7.36 -2.11 -11.89
CA LEU A 310 6.62 -2.19 -13.14
C LEU A 310 5.41 -3.14 -13.01
N PRO A 311 4.35 -2.91 -13.83
CA PRO A 311 3.22 -3.82 -13.93
C PRO A 311 3.67 -5.20 -14.40
N ALA A 312 3.26 -6.27 -13.69
CA ALA A 312 3.70 -7.63 -13.97
C ALA A 312 2.57 -8.50 -14.52
N VAL A 313 2.94 -9.48 -15.35
CA VAL A 313 2.05 -10.58 -15.76
C VAL A 313 2.37 -11.77 -14.88
N LEU A 314 1.37 -12.25 -14.16
CA LEU A 314 1.44 -13.48 -13.38
C LEU A 314 0.80 -14.60 -14.18
N LEU A 315 1.56 -15.65 -14.49
CA LEU A 315 1.07 -16.89 -15.11
C LEU A 315 1.21 -18.03 -14.09
N HIS A 316 0.14 -18.76 -13.86
CA HIS A 316 0.09 -19.87 -12.90
C HIS A 316 0.71 -19.53 -11.54
N GLY A 317 0.48 -18.29 -11.07
CA GLY A 317 1.00 -17.79 -9.80
C GLY A 317 2.47 -17.40 -9.80
N GLN A 318 3.13 -17.24 -10.96
CA GLN A 318 4.52 -16.77 -11.08
C GLN A 318 4.64 -15.63 -12.09
N VAL A 319 5.54 -14.68 -11.83
CA VAL A 319 5.80 -13.56 -12.74
C VAL A 319 6.50 -14.08 -14.00
N ALA A 320 5.82 -13.94 -15.13
CA ALA A 320 6.28 -14.36 -16.44
C ALA A 320 6.71 -13.21 -17.37
N GLY A 321 6.38 -11.97 -16.99
CA GLY A 321 6.67 -10.81 -17.82
C GLY A 321 6.14 -9.51 -17.23
N ARG A 322 6.18 -8.47 -18.03
CA ARG A 322 5.62 -7.16 -17.71
C ARG A 322 4.66 -6.69 -18.80
N TRP A 323 3.79 -5.76 -18.46
CA TRP A 323 2.82 -5.24 -19.41
C TRP A 323 2.71 -3.72 -19.37
N LYS A 324 2.20 -3.16 -20.47
CA LYS A 324 1.90 -1.75 -20.59
C LYS A 324 0.66 -1.58 -21.47
N ARG A 325 -0.26 -0.73 -21.04
CA ARG A 325 -1.47 -0.41 -21.81
C ARG A 325 -1.50 1.06 -22.20
N ARG A 326 -1.82 1.33 -23.47
CA ARG A 326 -2.08 2.67 -24.00
C ARG A 326 -3.37 2.63 -24.82
N GLY A 327 -4.41 3.27 -24.34
CA GLY A 327 -5.73 3.19 -24.98
C GLY A 327 -6.22 1.74 -25.05
N ARG A 328 -6.47 1.23 -26.24
CA ARG A 328 -6.91 -0.14 -26.50
C ARG A 328 -5.76 -1.13 -26.77
N LYS A 329 -4.52 -0.66 -26.82
CA LYS A 329 -3.34 -1.50 -27.08
C LYS A 329 -2.71 -1.95 -25.78
N LEU A 330 -2.60 -3.27 -25.57
CA LEU A 330 -1.89 -3.93 -24.49
C LEU A 330 -0.63 -4.59 -25.06
N SER A 331 0.53 -4.12 -24.63
CA SER A 331 1.83 -4.72 -24.98
C SER A 331 2.32 -5.55 -23.80
N ILE A 332 2.66 -6.81 -24.06
CA ILE A 332 3.17 -7.78 -23.09
C ILE A 332 4.59 -8.17 -23.48
N GLU A 333 5.54 -7.92 -22.60
CA GLU A 333 6.94 -8.35 -22.74
C GLU A 333 7.17 -9.54 -21.81
N LEU A 334 7.36 -10.71 -22.40
CA LEU A 334 7.59 -11.95 -21.66
C LEU A 334 9.09 -12.14 -21.39
N PHE A 335 9.43 -12.68 -20.21
CA PHE A 335 10.80 -12.98 -19.81
C PHE A 335 11.29 -14.33 -20.35
N SER A 336 10.39 -15.19 -20.79
CA SER A 336 10.64 -16.48 -21.43
C SER A 336 9.56 -16.75 -22.48
N GLN A 337 9.79 -17.76 -23.32
CA GLN A 337 8.78 -18.17 -24.30
C GLN A 337 7.51 -18.67 -23.60
N ALA A 338 6.36 -18.23 -24.09
CA ALA A 338 5.04 -18.71 -23.68
C ALA A 338 4.39 -19.50 -24.83
N GLY A 339 3.75 -20.61 -24.46
CA GLY A 339 2.97 -21.41 -25.39
C GLY A 339 1.66 -20.74 -25.80
N GLU A 340 0.99 -21.31 -26.81
CA GLU A 340 -0.26 -20.70 -27.30
C GLU A 340 -1.38 -20.73 -26.26
N ARG A 341 -1.44 -21.76 -25.39
CA ARG A 341 -2.38 -21.79 -24.26
C ARG A 341 -2.18 -20.62 -23.30
N GLU A 342 -0.95 -20.32 -22.93
CA GLU A 342 -0.61 -19.19 -22.03
C GLU A 342 -0.94 -17.85 -22.69
N ARG A 343 -0.66 -17.71 -23.99
CA ARG A 343 -1.02 -16.51 -24.77
C ARG A 343 -2.54 -16.34 -24.86
N ALA A 344 -3.30 -17.43 -25.04
CA ALA A 344 -4.76 -17.42 -25.01
C ALA A 344 -5.30 -16.98 -23.66
N ALA A 345 -4.76 -17.51 -22.54
CA ALA A 345 -5.13 -17.11 -21.19
C ALA A 345 -4.85 -15.61 -20.91
N MET A 346 -3.73 -15.07 -21.42
CA MET A 346 -3.45 -13.63 -21.36
C MET A 346 -4.46 -12.81 -22.16
N ARG A 347 -4.84 -13.20 -23.38
CA ARG A 347 -5.85 -12.52 -24.18
C ARG A 347 -7.22 -12.53 -23.49
N GLU A 348 -7.65 -13.67 -22.98
CA GLU A 348 -8.91 -13.81 -22.24
C GLU A 348 -8.93 -12.96 -20.96
N SER A 349 -7.85 -12.97 -20.18
CA SER A 349 -7.73 -12.13 -18.98
C SER A 349 -7.74 -10.63 -19.33
N ALA A 350 -7.12 -10.23 -20.45
CA ALA A 350 -7.15 -8.86 -20.94
C ALA A 350 -8.57 -8.45 -21.38
N ALA A 351 -9.28 -9.32 -22.07
CA ALA A 351 -10.66 -9.09 -22.52
C ALA A 351 -11.61 -8.91 -21.31
N ARG A 352 -11.48 -9.74 -20.28
CA ARG A 352 -12.25 -9.59 -19.03
C ARG A 352 -11.98 -8.25 -18.32
N LEU A 353 -10.74 -7.78 -18.32
CA LEU A 353 -10.37 -6.54 -17.63
C LEU A 353 -10.70 -5.29 -18.44
N TRP A 354 -10.50 -5.29 -19.76
CA TRP A 354 -10.54 -4.08 -20.57
C TRP A 354 -11.45 -4.17 -21.80
N GLY A 355 -12.19 -5.27 -21.95
CA GLY A 355 -13.12 -5.53 -23.04
C GLY A 355 -12.47 -6.22 -24.25
N GLU A 356 -13.30 -6.88 -25.03
CA GLU A 356 -12.95 -7.71 -26.22
C GLU A 356 -12.20 -6.91 -27.31
N THR A 357 -12.36 -5.58 -27.34
CA THR A 357 -11.69 -4.72 -28.32
C THR A 357 -10.24 -4.39 -27.97
N THR A 358 -9.69 -4.97 -26.88
CA THR A 358 -8.30 -4.77 -26.47
C THR A 358 -7.36 -5.54 -27.40
N ALA A 359 -6.52 -4.83 -28.14
CA ALA A 359 -5.48 -5.42 -28.99
C ALA A 359 -4.29 -5.86 -28.14
N VAL A 360 -4.00 -7.17 -28.07
CA VAL A 360 -2.90 -7.74 -27.30
C VAL A 360 -1.73 -8.05 -28.23
N GLU A 361 -0.58 -7.44 -27.96
CA GLU A 361 0.69 -7.69 -28.66
C GLU A 361 1.71 -8.29 -27.71
N PHE A 362 2.44 -9.28 -28.18
CA PHE A 362 3.55 -9.91 -27.45
C PHE A 362 4.86 -9.42 -28.07
N ALA A 363 5.78 -8.92 -27.21
CA ALA A 363 7.10 -8.43 -27.57
C ALA A 363 8.19 -9.38 -27.04
#